data_1376ce3db80296c370b65b129a46e238
#
_entry.id   1376ce3db80296c370b65b129a46e238
#
_cell.length_a   1.000
_cell.length_b   1.000
_cell.length_c   1.000
_cell.angle_alpha   90.00
_cell.angle_beta   90.00
_cell.angle_gamma   90.00
#
_symmetry.space_group_name_H-M   'P 1'
#
loop_
_entity.id
_entity.type
_entity.pdbx_description
1 polymer ?
#
loop_
_entity_poly.entity_id
_entity_poly.type
_entity_poly.pdbx_seq_one_letter_code
_entity_poly.pdbx_strand_id
1 'polypeptide(L)'
;DLVIRQMIDGIGSQREGTMRAADSFTAIEDSSYTIVDNLGEMLQTVEALKTANQEIVDSIQTISATTEEVSAHASETLEAEERNREILQKITENMNSMVKNK
;
A
#
# COMPACT_ATOMS: atom_id res chain seq x y z
N ASP A 1 -40.36 62.15 8.51
CA ASP A 1 -41.20 61.57 7.51
C ASP A 1 -41.01 60.04 7.50
N LEU A 2 -42.11 59.31 7.62
CA LEU A 2 -42.12 57.84 7.72
C LEU A 2 -41.55 57.18 6.46
N VAL A 3 -41.88 57.72 5.29
CA VAL A 3 -41.42 57.16 4.00
C VAL A 3 -39.90 57.24 3.89
N ILE A 4 -39.33 58.39 4.28
CA ILE A 4 -37.88 58.59 4.23
C ILE A 4 -37.18 57.65 5.20
N ARG A 5 -37.74 57.44 6.39
CA ARG A 5 -37.17 56.46 7.37
C ARG A 5 -37.21 55.04 6.84
N GLN A 6 -38.29 54.64 6.18
CA GLN A 6 -38.43 53.33 5.57
C GLN A 6 -37.39 53.15 4.46
N MET A 7 -37.15 54.19 3.67
CA MET A 7 -36.13 54.14 2.62
C MET A 7 -34.72 53.98 3.20
N ILE A 8 -34.41 54.74 4.26
CA ILE A 8 -33.10 54.65 4.93
C ILE A 8 -32.90 53.26 5.51
N ASP A 9 -33.92 52.72 6.18
CA ASP A 9 -33.86 51.38 6.75
C ASP A 9 -33.67 50.32 5.66
N GLY A 10 -34.38 50.49 4.53
CA GLY A 10 -34.22 49.58 3.38
C GLY A 10 -32.82 49.62 2.78
N ILE A 11 -32.23 50.80 2.66
CA ILE A 11 -30.86 50.96 2.16
C ILE A 11 -29.87 50.31 3.11
N GLY A 12 -30.07 50.51 4.43
CA GLY A 12 -29.23 49.85 5.44
C GLY A 12 -29.29 48.32 5.36
N SER A 13 -30.50 47.78 5.20
CA SER A 13 -30.69 46.32 5.03
C SER A 13 -30.02 45.79 3.76
N GLN A 14 -30.13 46.55 2.66
CA GLN A 14 -29.47 46.19 1.40
C GLN A 14 -27.95 46.17 1.56
N ARG A 15 -27.42 47.18 2.24
CA ARG A 15 -25.97 47.27 2.50
C ARG A 15 -25.49 46.09 3.30
N GLU A 16 -26.18 45.73 4.36
CA GLU A 16 -25.85 44.56 5.19
C GLU A 16 -25.92 43.27 4.37
N GLY A 17 -26.95 43.12 3.56
CA GLY A 17 -27.11 41.97 2.68
C GLY A 17 -25.97 41.85 1.69
N THR A 18 -25.54 42.96 1.10
CA THR A 18 -24.42 43.01 0.16
C THR A 18 -23.12 42.66 0.86
N MET A 19 -22.90 43.17 2.07
CA MET A 19 -21.69 42.81 2.85
C MET A 19 -21.64 41.34 3.21
N ARG A 20 -22.77 40.76 3.61
CA ARG A 20 -22.85 39.34 3.89
C ARG A 20 -22.57 38.50 2.65
N ALA A 21 -23.09 38.94 1.49
CA ALA A 21 -22.82 38.27 0.23
C ALA A 21 -21.33 38.32 -0.12
N ALA A 22 -20.69 39.48 0.06
CA ALA A 22 -19.26 39.64 -0.18
C ALA A 22 -18.43 38.75 0.75
N ASP A 23 -18.80 38.69 2.03
CA ASP A 23 -18.12 37.81 3.00
C ASP A 23 -18.27 36.35 2.61
N SER A 24 -19.46 35.97 2.13
CA SER A 24 -19.70 34.59 1.66
C SER A 24 -18.85 34.27 0.45
N PHE A 25 -18.69 35.15 -0.49
CA PHE A 25 -17.81 34.94 -1.64
C PHE A 25 -16.36 34.81 -1.23
N THR A 26 -15.90 35.61 -0.26
CA THR A 26 -14.54 35.48 0.29
C THR A 26 -14.35 34.11 0.94
N ALA A 27 -15.34 33.66 1.72
CA ALA A 27 -15.29 32.35 2.36
C ALA A 27 -15.24 31.20 1.32
N ILE A 28 -16.00 31.32 0.23
CA ILE A 28 -15.99 30.36 -0.88
C ILE A 28 -14.62 30.36 -1.56
N GLU A 29 -14.05 31.53 -1.80
CA GLU A 29 -12.72 31.65 -2.40
C GLU A 29 -11.67 30.97 -1.52
N ASP A 30 -11.67 31.24 -0.21
CA ASP A 30 -10.75 30.61 0.74
C ASP A 30 -10.91 29.09 0.75
N SER A 31 -12.16 28.61 0.75
CA SER A 31 -12.45 27.16 0.68
C SER A 31 -11.94 26.55 -0.61
N SER A 32 -12.06 27.28 -1.72
CA SER A 32 -11.56 26.83 -3.02
C SER A 32 -10.05 26.68 -3.02
N TYR A 33 -9.32 27.62 -2.43
CA TYR A 33 -7.87 27.51 -2.29
C TYR A 33 -7.48 26.32 -1.43
N THR A 34 -8.21 26.08 -0.33
CA THR A 34 -7.97 24.91 0.53
C THR A 34 -8.19 23.61 -0.24
N ILE A 35 -9.23 23.55 -1.07
CA ILE A 35 -9.50 22.38 -1.91
C ILE A 35 -8.37 22.14 -2.89
N VAL A 36 -7.87 23.19 -3.54
CA VAL A 36 -6.74 23.09 -4.48
C VAL A 36 -5.50 22.55 -3.76
N ASP A 37 -5.20 23.07 -2.56
CA ASP A 37 -4.07 22.59 -1.77
C ASP A 37 -4.23 21.12 -1.40
N ASN A 38 -5.43 20.71 -0.98
CA ASN A 38 -5.72 19.33 -0.63
C ASN A 38 -5.58 18.41 -1.84
N LEU A 39 -6.01 18.84 -3.01
CA LEU A 39 -5.85 18.09 -4.25
C LEU A 39 -4.36 17.88 -4.58
N GLY A 40 -3.55 18.91 -4.36
CA GLY A 40 -2.09 18.82 -4.54
C GLY A 40 -1.47 17.76 -3.62
N GLU A 41 -1.89 17.76 -2.34
CA GLU A 41 -1.43 16.75 -1.37
C GLU A 41 -1.89 15.34 -1.77
N MET A 42 -3.13 15.21 -2.24
CA MET A 42 -3.66 13.93 -2.71
C MET A 42 -2.85 13.40 -3.89
N LEU A 43 -2.49 14.25 -4.82
CA LEU A 43 -1.66 13.84 -5.96
C LEU A 43 -0.29 13.34 -5.51
N GLN A 44 0.32 14.00 -4.54
CA GLN A 44 1.59 13.55 -3.95
C GLN A 44 1.43 12.18 -3.29
N THR A 45 0.34 11.99 -2.57
CA THR A 45 0.04 10.71 -1.91
C THR A 45 -0.16 9.60 -2.94
N VAL A 46 -0.85 9.88 -4.03
CA VAL A 46 -1.05 8.91 -5.13
C VAL A 46 0.29 8.50 -5.74
N GLU A 47 1.19 9.46 -5.96
CA GLU A 47 2.53 9.15 -6.47
C GLU A 47 3.33 8.29 -5.49
N ALA A 48 3.25 8.59 -4.20
CA ALA A 48 3.91 7.78 -3.17
C ALA A 48 3.34 6.36 -3.13
N LEU A 49 2.02 6.21 -3.27
CA LEU A 49 1.36 4.90 -3.34
C LEU A 49 1.80 4.11 -4.57
N LYS A 50 1.93 4.78 -5.69
CA LYS A 50 2.41 4.15 -6.93
C LYS A 50 3.81 3.59 -6.75
N THR A 51 4.70 4.38 -6.14
CA THR A 51 6.07 3.94 -5.85
C THR A 51 6.07 2.76 -4.88
N ALA A 52 5.28 2.84 -3.80
CA ALA A 52 5.17 1.76 -2.83
C ALA A 52 4.63 0.47 -3.47
N ASN A 53 3.64 0.59 -4.35
CA ASN A 53 3.10 -0.56 -5.07
C ASN A 53 4.14 -1.20 -5.97
N GLN A 54 4.98 -0.41 -6.63
CA GLN A 54 6.05 -0.93 -7.47
C GLN A 54 7.07 -1.71 -6.62
N GLU A 55 7.42 -1.18 -5.45
CA GLU A 55 8.32 -1.87 -4.51
C GLU A 55 7.72 -3.20 -4.04
N ILE A 56 6.40 -3.23 -3.80
CA ILE A 56 5.70 -4.46 -3.43
C ILE A 56 5.78 -5.49 -4.56
N VAL A 57 5.55 -5.08 -5.80
CA VAL A 57 5.66 -5.97 -6.97
C VAL A 57 7.07 -6.54 -7.07
N ASP A 58 8.09 -5.69 -6.91
CA ASP A 58 9.48 -6.12 -6.96
C ASP A 58 9.79 -7.13 -5.84
N SER A 59 9.26 -6.90 -4.64
CA SER A 59 9.41 -7.81 -3.50
C SER A 59 8.74 -9.15 -3.76
N ILE A 60 7.55 -9.14 -4.37
CA ILE A 60 6.83 -10.37 -4.74
C ILE A 60 7.64 -11.18 -5.74
N GLN A 61 8.25 -10.53 -6.72
CA GLN A 61 9.10 -11.20 -7.70
C GLN A 61 10.31 -11.87 -7.03
N THR A 62 10.93 -11.17 -6.09
CA THR A 62 12.06 -11.69 -5.32
C THR A 62 11.63 -12.90 -4.47
N ILE A 63 10.49 -12.81 -3.81
CA ILE A 63 9.94 -13.90 -2.99
C ILE A 63 9.65 -15.10 -3.88
N SER A 64 9.08 -14.90 -5.06
CA SER A 64 8.79 -16.00 -6.00
C SER A 64 10.07 -16.70 -6.43
N ALA A 65 11.11 -15.94 -6.76
CA ALA A 65 12.40 -16.52 -7.15
C ALA A 65 13.02 -17.30 -5.99
N THR A 66 12.98 -16.77 -4.78
CA THR A 66 13.48 -17.43 -3.58
C THR A 66 12.69 -18.72 -3.30
N THR A 67 11.39 -18.68 -3.48
CA THR A 67 10.51 -19.84 -3.29
C THR A 67 10.89 -20.96 -4.27
N GLU A 68 11.18 -20.63 -5.52
CA GLU A 68 11.64 -21.59 -6.51
C GLU A 68 12.97 -22.22 -6.11
N GLU A 69 13.91 -21.40 -5.63
CA GLU A 69 15.20 -21.89 -5.15
C GLU A 69 15.04 -22.83 -3.95
N VAL A 70 14.19 -22.46 -2.99
CA VAL A 70 13.93 -23.31 -1.82
C VAL A 70 13.32 -24.64 -2.24
N SER A 71 12.39 -24.62 -3.19
CA SER A 71 11.78 -25.85 -3.73
C SER A 71 12.82 -26.74 -4.40
N ALA A 72 13.73 -26.15 -5.17
CA ALA A 72 14.79 -26.89 -5.83
C ALA A 72 15.74 -27.52 -4.80
N HIS A 73 16.13 -26.78 -3.77
CA HIS A 73 16.99 -27.29 -2.71
C HIS A 73 16.30 -28.37 -1.90
N ALA A 74 15.00 -28.25 -1.64
CA ALA A 74 14.23 -29.30 -0.96
C ALA A 74 14.23 -30.60 -1.76
N SER A 75 14.07 -30.52 -3.08
CA SER A 75 14.12 -31.68 -3.96
C SER A 75 15.50 -32.33 -3.94
N GLU A 76 16.57 -31.55 -3.99
CA GLU A 76 17.94 -32.00 -3.90
C GLU A 76 18.19 -32.74 -2.57
N THR A 77 17.68 -32.20 -1.48
CA THR A 77 17.81 -32.78 -0.15
C THR A 77 17.11 -34.13 -0.08
N LEU A 78 15.92 -34.24 -0.65
CA LEU A 78 15.18 -35.51 -0.70
C LEU A 78 15.95 -36.56 -1.50
N GLU A 79 16.53 -36.18 -2.62
CA GLU A 79 17.35 -37.08 -3.42
C GLU A 79 18.58 -37.56 -2.66
N ALA A 80 19.25 -36.65 -1.95
CA ALA A 80 20.41 -36.95 -1.14
C ALA A 80 20.04 -37.91 0.00
N GLU A 81 18.89 -37.70 0.64
CA GLU A 81 18.40 -38.62 1.69
C GLU A 81 18.12 -40.02 1.15
N GLU A 82 17.53 -40.10 -0.03
CA GLU A 82 17.24 -41.37 -0.67
C GLU A 82 18.54 -42.13 -0.98
N ARG A 83 19.53 -41.44 -1.51
CA ARG A 83 20.85 -42.05 -1.76
C ARG A 83 21.51 -42.51 -0.45
N ASN A 84 21.42 -41.74 0.60
CA ASN A 84 21.95 -42.11 1.91
C ASN A 84 21.26 -43.36 2.47
N ARG A 85 19.96 -43.46 2.29
CA ARG A 85 19.18 -44.61 2.71
C ARG A 85 19.66 -45.88 2.00
N GLU A 86 19.87 -45.80 0.69
CA GLU A 86 20.35 -46.92 -0.11
C GLU A 86 21.73 -47.35 0.35
N ILE A 87 22.62 -46.39 0.63
CA ILE A 87 23.98 -46.69 1.11
C ILE A 87 23.92 -47.37 2.47
N LEU A 88 23.09 -46.87 3.39
CA LEU A 88 22.93 -47.49 4.71
C LEU A 88 22.39 -48.93 4.61
N GLN A 89 21.46 -49.14 3.69
CA GLN A 89 20.91 -50.47 3.46
C GLN A 89 21.99 -51.44 2.98
N LYS A 90 22.82 -51.00 2.04
CA LYS A 90 23.95 -51.82 1.56
C LYS A 90 24.97 -52.15 2.65
N ILE A 91 25.28 -51.16 3.49
CA ILE A 91 26.18 -51.33 4.63
C ILE A 91 25.60 -52.37 5.58
N THR A 92 24.31 -52.28 5.88
CA THR A 92 23.62 -53.23 6.76
C THR A 92 23.67 -54.64 6.19
N GLU A 93 23.41 -54.81 4.90
CA GLU A 93 23.47 -56.08 4.22
C GLU A 93 24.88 -56.70 4.28
N ASN A 94 25.90 -55.90 4.02
CA ASN A 94 27.28 -56.32 4.09
C ASN A 94 27.69 -56.77 5.50
N MET A 95 27.26 -56.02 6.51
CA MET A 95 27.53 -56.39 7.91
C MET A 95 26.87 -57.73 8.27
N ASN A 96 25.63 -57.91 7.85
CA ASN A 96 24.91 -59.18 8.08
C ASN A 96 25.61 -60.39 7.41
N SER A 97 26.09 -60.15 6.19
CA SER A 97 26.87 -61.19 5.48
C SER A 97 28.13 -61.53 6.23
N MET A 98 28.85 -60.53 6.75
CA MET A 98 30.10 -60.80 7.50
C MET A 98 29.84 -61.57 8.78
N VAL A 99 28.75 -61.23 9.48
CA VAL A 99 28.38 -61.96 10.71
C VAL A 99 28.01 -63.42 10.41
N LYS A 100 27.28 -63.70 9.33
CA LYS A 100 26.87 -65.05 8.94
C LYS A 100 28.03 -65.89 8.55
N ASN A 101 29.08 -65.31 7.97
CA ASN A 101 30.24 -66.08 7.50
C ASN A 101 31.27 -66.36 8.59
N LYS A 102 31.01 -65.86 9.77
CA LYS A 102 31.81 -66.23 10.96
C LYS A 102 31.22 -67.44 11.63
#